data_b3ff7f10847807ab3f9b0adad517dea5
#
_entry.id   b3ff7f10847807ab3f9b0adad517dea5
#
_cell.length_a   1.000
_cell.length_b   1.000
_cell.length_c   1.000
_cell.angle_alpha   90.00
_cell.angle_beta   90.00
_cell.angle_gamma   90.00
#
_symmetry.space_group_name_H-M   'P 1'
#
loop_
_entity.id
_entity.type
_entity.pdbx_description
1 polymer ?
#
loop_
_entity_poly.entity_id
_entity_poly.type
_entity_poly.pdbx_seq_one_letter_code
_entity_poly.pdbx_strand_id
1 'polypeptide(L)'
;QQEYVYADLKEFDKFWNNQAKKSKTFDIPTAIKNQLIKIAPKNLDDLNIKYSDEKIIPTTPVVKVELREHQKMAIDAWKNNNFHGILAMATGSGKTLTSLFASELAPKSTITIICVPTIPLIQQWESEIKKFDPHSAIIVAGTEKSNWKELLGPKLAPYRLNSDLKHIQNRTYVICTNNTASNTDFVNIWKDIPSNNVQLIADEVHHLGADNFQNIFNIDSSRRLALSATPERQWDDQGNQKIFEYFGKTIFEYDLQQAINDSYLAHYTYHPLFAEMTQDEFQEYYELTKLIGQETAKHKQKEKQSGIKLPLTPYHKRLLEERALIKKKTTDKVNVFEKWCNSISQNQILVFCEDTEQMEDLISVLNQTGKKYAMYKSSMSGTQKIQSLNFFKKSQIELLLAIRCLDEGLDVPDCSSCIIVSSSTSIREFV
;
A
#
# COMPACT_ATOMS: atom_id res chain seq x y z
N GLN A 1 -36.43 11.60 -26.93
CA GLN A 1 -35.13 11.10 -27.40
C GLN A 1 -34.42 12.14 -28.31
N GLN A 2 -35.12 12.84 -29.22
CA GLN A 2 -34.52 13.85 -30.14
C GLN A 2 -33.98 15.09 -29.39
N GLU A 3 -34.59 15.54 -28.31
CA GLU A 3 -34.13 16.69 -27.52
C GLU A 3 -32.80 16.42 -26.79
N TYR A 4 -32.56 15.21 -26.32
CA TYR A 4 -31.30 14.83 -25.67
C TYR A 4 -30.14 14.80 -26.69
N VAL A 5 -30.37 14.25 -27.87
CA VAL A 5 -29.36 14.20 -28.92
C VAL A 5 -28.97 15.65 -29.37
N TYR A 6 -29.92 16.56 -29.39
CA TYR A 6 -29.64 17.97 -29.75
C TYR A 6 -28.85 18.74 -28.69
N ALA A 7 -29.11 18.40 -27.39
CA ALA A 7 -28.36 18.96 -26.29
C ALA A 7 -26.90 18.45 -26.26
N ASP A 8 -26.70 17.18 -26.53
CA ASP A 8 -25.39 16.55 -26.59
C ASP A 8 -24.57 17.05 -27.79
N LEU A 9 -25.18 17.26 -28.95
CA LEU A 9 -24.54 17.87 -30.13
C LEU A 9 -24.09 19.32 -29.85
N LYS A 10 -24.94 20.09 -29.18
CA LYS A 10 -24.63 21.48 -28.83
C LYS A 10 -23.50 21.57 -27.78
N GLU A 11 -23.41 20.60 -26.88
CA GLU A 11 -22.31 20.49 -25.93
C GLU A 11 -21.02 20.05 -26.64
N PHE A 12 -21.10 19.08 -27.57
CA PHE A 12 -19.98 18.63 -28.40
C PHE A 12 -19.41 19.79 -29.23
N ASP A 13 -20.26 20.61 -29.85
CA ASP A 13 -19.84 21.79 -30.63
C ASP A 13 -19.06 22.81 -29.79
N LYS A 14 -19.43 22.98 -28.52
CA LYS A 14 -18.65 23.83 -27.59
C LYS A 14 -17.26 23.28 -27.31
N PHE A 15 -17.14 21.99 -27.18
CA PHE A 15 -15.84 21.33 -27.01
C PHE A 15 -15.00 21.46 -28.28
N TRP A 16 -15.61 21.16 -29.41
CA TRP A 16 -14.94 21.18 -30.72
C TRP A 16 -14.38 22.57 -31.08
N ASN A 17 -15.13 23.61 -30.80
CA ASN A 17 -14.80 25.00 -31.10
C ASN A 17 -14.00 25.71 -29.99
N ASN A 18 -13.45 24.99 -29.01
CA ASN A 18 -12.72 25.56 -27.85
C ASN A 18 -13.52 26.57 -27.02
N GLN A 19 -14.83 26.44 -26.99
CA GLN A 19 -15.72 27.35 -26.23
C GLN A 19 -16.11 26.78 -24.85
N ALA A 20 -15.67 25.56 -24.51
CA ALA A 20 -15.93 24.95 -23.21
C ALA A 20 -14.96 25.50 -22.14
N LYS A 21 -15.50 25.94 -21.00
CA LYS A 21 -14.75 26.66 -19.96
C LYS A 21 -13.61 25.85 -19.27
N LYS A 22 -13.56 24.51 -19.42
CA LYS A 22 -12.61 23.65 -18.72
C LYS A 22 -11.87 22.65 -19.61
N SER A 23 -11.98 22.76 -20.94
CA SER A 23 -11.29 21.89 -21.88
C SER A 23 -10.68 22.67 -23.01
N LYS A 24 -9.59 22.18 -23.55
CA LYS A 24 -8.90 22.77 -24.70
C LYS A 24 -8.74 21.71 -25.77
N THR A 25 -9.24 21.96 -26.94
CA THR A 25 -9.10 21.08 -28.10
C THR A 25 -7.83 21.44 -28.83
N PHE A 26 -6.99 20.49 -29.17
CA PHE A 26 -5.76 20.70 -29.91
C PHE A 26 -5.89 20.09 -31.31
N ASP A 27 -5.34 20.75 -32.32
CA ASP A 27 -5.23 20.15 -33.64
C ASP A 27 -4.28 18.94 -33.63
N ILE A 28 -4.77 17.83 -34.19
CA ILE A 28 -3.94 16.65 -34.38
C ILE A 28 -2.90 16.97 -35.46
N PRO A 29 -1.60 16.72 -35.21
CA PRO A 29 -0.56 16.87 -36.22
C PRO A 29 -0.94 16.17 -37.52
N THR A 30 -0.73 16.82 -38.66
CA THR A 30 -1.19 16.37 -39.99
C THR A 30 -0.75 14.93 -40.32
N ALA A 31 0.41 14.49 -39.84
CA ALA A 31 0.89 13.12 -40.00
C ALA A 31 -0.01 12.08 -39.29
N ILE A 32 -0.47 12.38 -38.06
CA ILE A 32 -1.38 11.52 -37.28
C ILE A 32 -2.79 11.57 -37.89
N LYS A 33 -3.26 12.76 -38.30
CA LYS A 33 -4.53 12.95 -38.97
C LYS A 33 -4.62 12.11 -40.24
N ASN A 34 -3.57 12.13 -41.09
CA ASN A 34 -3.52 11.37 -42.34
C ASN A 34 -3.46 9.84 -42.10
N GLN A 35 -2.84 9.36 -41.00
CA GLN A 35 -2.87 7.97 -40.62
C GLN A 35 -4.24 7.55 -40.12
N LEU A 36 -4.90 8.37 -39.29
CA LEU A 36 -6.27 8.06 -38.79
C LEU A 36 -7.29 8.05 -39.94
N ILE A 37 -7.19 8.96 -40.90
CA ILE A 37 -8.07 8.99 -42.07
C ILE A 37 -7.89 7.77 -42.98
N LYS A 38 -6.68 7.21 -43.06
CA LYS A 38 -6.42 5.98 -43.82
C LYS A 38 -7.02 4.73 -43.18
N ILE A 39 -7.20 4.73 -41.86
CA ILE A 39 -7.68 3.62 -41.08
C ILE A 39 -9.19 3.71 -40.80
N ALA A 40 -9.75 4.94 -40.86
CA ALA A 40 -11.15 5.20 -40.62
C ALA A 40 -12.03 4.60 -41.74
N PRO A 41 -13.09 3.89 -41.43
CA PRO A 41 -14.06 3.41 -42.40
C PRO A 41 -14.74 4.60 -43.08
N LYS A 42 -15.00 4.47 -44.38
CA LYS A 42 -15.55 5.57 -45.22
C LYS A 42 -17.04 5.86 -44.93
N ASN A 43 -17.77 4.88 -44.42
CA ASN A 43 -19.16 5.00 -43.96
C ASN A 43 -19.37 4.33 -42.63
N LEU A 44 -20.35 4.80 -41.83
CA LEU A 44 -20.76 4.21 -40.57
C LEU A 44 -21.27 2.77 -40.71
N ASP A 45 -21.83 2.43 -41.89
CA ASP A 45 -22.31 1.10 -42.20
C ASP A 45 -21.20 0.07 -42.49
N ASP A 46 -19.97 0.56 -42.76
CA ASP A 46 -18.76 -0.28 -42.90
C ASP A 46 -18.18 -0.68 -41.53
N LEU A 47 -18.69 -0.09 -40.46
CA LEU A 47 -18.43 -0.52 -39.09
C LEU A 47 -19.21 -1.78 -38.81
N ASN A 48 -18.67 -2.92 -39.26
CA ASN A 48 -19.16 -4.25 -38.88
C ASN A 48 -18.87 -4.47 -37.38
N ILE A 49 -19.63 -3.76 -36.51
CA ILE A 49 -19.59 -3.93 -35.06
C ILE A 49 -20.28 -5.27 -34.78
N LYS A 50 -19.57 -6.36 -35.04
CA LYS A 50 -19.84 -7.58 -34.32
C LYS A 50 -19.47 -7.26 -32.87
N TYR A 51 -20.47 -7.19 -32.02
CA TYR A 51 -20.28 -7.31 -30.60
C TYR A 51 -19.76 -8.73 -30.34
N SER A 52 -18.46 -8.94 -30.53
CA SER A 52 -17.74 -9.99 -29.87
C SER A 52 -17.45 -9.47 -28.47
N ASP A 53 -17.82 -10.23 -27.45
CA ASP A 53 -17.43 -10.00 -26.06
C ASP A 53 -15.89 -10.09 -25.84
N GLU A 54 -15.12 -10.10 -26.90
CA GLU A 54 -13.69 -9.89 -26.86
C GLU A 54 -13.42 -8.41 -26.58
N LYS A 55 -13.17 -8.07 -25.34
CA LYS A 55 -12.54 -6.82 -24.96
C LYS A 55 -11.30 -6.63 -25.84
N ILE A 56 -11.39 -5.73 -26.84
CA ILE A 56 -10.20 -5.19 -27.51
C ILE A 56 -9.39 -4.52 -26.42
N ILE A 57 -8.41 -5.23 -25.89
CA ILE A 57 -7.40 -4.66 -25.01
C ILE A 57 -6.59 -3.74 -25.95
N PRO A 58 -6.62 -2.42 -25.75
CA PRO A 58 -5.73 -1.55 -26.52
C PRO A 58 -4.31 -2.05 -26.25
N THR A 59 -3.59 -2.42 -27.28
CA THR A 59 -2.15 -2.65 -27.21
C THR A 59 -1.50 -1.31 -26.95
N THR A 60 -1.56 -0.84 -25.72
CA THR A 60 -0.63 0.19 -25.26
C THR A 60 0.76 -0.37 -25.52
N PRO A 61 1.64 0.38 -26.19
CA PRO A 61 3.02 -0.07 -26.33
C PRO A 61 3.50 -0.37 -24.94
N VAL A 62 3.96 -1.61 -24.72
CA VAL A 62 4.60 -2.01 -23.47
C VAL A 62 5.80 -1.08 -23.34
N VAL A 63 5.66 -0.05 -22.54
CA VAL A 63 6.79 0.80 -22.16
C VAL A 63 7.74 -0.16 -21.47
N LYS A 64 8.86 -0.44 -22.10
CA LYS A 64 9.89 -1.33 -21.56
C LYS A 64 10.42 -0.63 -20.32
N VAL A 65 9.84 -0.93 -19.17
CA VAL A 65 10.29 -0.36 -17.90
C VAL A 65 11.66 -0.96 -17.62
N GLU A 66 12.67 -0.10 -17.62
CA GLU A 66 14.02 -0.53 -17.26
C GLU A 66 14.16 -0.54 -15.74
N LEU A 67 14.72 -1.63 -15.24
CA LEU A 67 15.07 -1.74 -13.82
C LEU A 67 16.18 -0.76 -13.46
N ARG A 68 15.98 -0.06 -12.37
CA ARG A 68 17.00 0.75 -11.71
C ARG A 68 18.09 -0.13 -11.13
N GLU A 69 19.27 0.43 -10.88
CA GLU A 69 20.42 -0.37 -10.44
C GLU A 69 20.16 -1.08 -9.10
N HIS A 70 19.62 -0.38 -8.11
CA HIS A 70 19.28 -1.01 -6.83
C HIS A 70 18.24 -2.14 -6.97
N GLN A 71 17.32 -2.04 -7.93
CA GLN A 71 16.34 -3.10 -8.19
C GLN A 71 16.98 -4.35 -8.78
N LYS A 72 17.96 -4.19 -9.70
CA LYS A 72 18.76 -5.29 -10.24
C LYS A 72 19.55 -5.98 -9.13
N MET A 73 20.23 -5.18 -8.30
CA MET A 73 20.99 -5.71 -7.15
C MET A 73 20.09 -6.49 -6.18
N ALA A 74 18.87 -6.00 -5.90
CA ALA A 74 17.91 -6.68 -5.05
C ALA A 74 17.48 -8.05 -5.63
N ILE A 75 17.20 -8.10 -6.94
CA ILE A 75 16.83 -9.34 -7.64
C ILE A 75 17.99 -10.33 -7.63
N ASP A 76 19.21 -9.85 -7.90
CA ASP A 76 20.39 -10.70 -7.88
C ASP A 76 20.69 -11.24 -6.48
N ALA A 77 20.54 -10.44 -5.44
CA ALA A 77 20.68 -10.89 -4.06
C ALA A 77 19.68 -12.02 -3.73
N TRP A 78 18.41 -11.87 -4.15
CA TRP A 78 17.39 -12.90 -3.95
C TRP A 78 17.70 -14.19 -4.74
N LYS A 79 18.10 -14.07 -6.00
CA LYS A 79 18.52 -15.20 -6.82
C LYS A 79 19.71 -15.94 -6.21
N ASN A 80 20.72 -15.21 -5.75
CA ASN A 80 21.92 -15.76 -5.15
C ASN A 80 21.65 -16.40 -3.76
N ASN A 81 20.55 -16.03 -3.10
CA ASN A 81 20.11 -16.66 -1.86
C ASN A 81 19.04 -17.75 -2.08
N ASN A 82 19.14 -18.49 -3.16
CA ASN A 82 18.25 -19.61 -3.50
C ASN A 82 16.76 -19.22 -3.54
N PHE A 83 16.45 -18.02 -3.99
CA PHE A 83 15.10 -17.48 -4.10
C PHE A 83 14.35 -17.37 -2.76
N HIS A 84 15.06 -17.16 -1.68
CA HIS A 84 14.51 -16.87 -0.36
C HIS A 84 15.09 -15.58 0.19
N GLY A 85 14.28 -14.76 0.82
CA GLY A 85 14.79 -13.58 1.53
C GLY A 85 13.83 -12.43 1.62
N ILE A 86 14.26 -11.43 2.38
CA ILE A 86 13.55 -10.19 2.63
C ILE A 86 14.31 -9.06 1.94
N LEU A 87 13.60 -8.25 1.15
CA LEU A 87 14.11 -6.99 0.62
C LEU A 87 13.62 -5.85 1.52
N ALA A 88 14.54 -5.27 2.28
CA ALA A 88 14.29 -4.09 3.09
C ALA A 88 14.49 -2.83 2.22
N MET A 89 13.42 -2.35 1.61
CA MET A 89 13.49 -1.24 0.66
C MET A 89 12.53 -0.13 1.08
N ALA A 90 12.98 1.13 1.01
CA ALA A 90 12.17 2.29 1.34
C ALA A 90 10.87 2.36 0.53
N THR A 91 9.83 2.96 1.09
CA THR A 91 8.58 3.23 0.38
C THR A 91 8.87 4.13 -0.83
N GLY A 92 8.22 3.86 -1.96
CA GLY A 92 8.48 4.61 -3.21
C GLY A 92 9.75 4.19 -3.99
N SER A 93 10.60 3.31 -3.46
CA SER A 93 11.78 2.80 -4.17
C SER A 93 11.48 1.79 -5.29
N GLY A 94 10.20 1.38 -5.43
CA GLY A 94 9.75 0.46 -6.48
C GLY A 94 9.74 -1.01 -6.06
N LYS A 95 9.50 -1.34 -4.79
CA LYS A 95 9.37 -2.71 -4.25
C LYS A 95 8.48 -3.61 -5.11
N THR A 96 7.28 -3.12 -5.44
CA THR A 96 6.29 -3.85 -6.26
C THR A 96 6.86 -4.24 -7.61
N LEU A 97 7.46 -3.29 -8.33
CA LEU A 97 8.06 -3.55 -9.63
C LEU A 97 9.24 -4.50 -9.54
N THR A 98 10.13 -4.33 -8.53
CA THR A 98 11.26 -5.23 -8.27
C THR A 98 10.78 -6.67 -8.11
N SER A 99 9.70 -6.89 -7.34
CA SER A 99 9.17 -8.23 -7.09
C SER A 99 8.47 -8.83 -8.31
N LEU A 100 7.85 -8.01 -9.17
CA LEU A 100 7.29 -8.49 -10.44
C LEU A 100 8.39 -8.96 -11.39
N PHE A 101 9.48 -8.22 -11.53
CA PHE A 101 10.65 -8.69 -12.29
C PHE A 101 11.31 -9.92 -11.66
N ALA A 102 11.38 -9.99 -10.32
CA ALA A 102 11.84 -11.19 -9.64
C ALA A 102 10.98 -12.41 -9.97
N SER A 103 9.65 -12.22 -10.13
CA SER A 103 8.74 -13.29 -10.50
C SER A 103 8.99 -13.84 -11.92
N GLU A 104 9.58 -13.04 -12.81
CA GLU A 104 9.93 -13.49 -14.17
C GLU A 104 11.06 -14.53 -14.19
N LEU A 105 11.85 -14.61 -13.14
CA LEU A 105 12.90 -15.65 -13.00
C LEU A 105 12.29 -17.05 -12.78
N ALA A 106 11.01 -17.14 -12.44
CA ALA A 106 10.29 -18.40 -12.34
C ALA A 106 9.71 -18.81 -13.71
N PRO A 107 9.55 -20.11 -14.00
CA PRO A 107 8.82 -20.58 -15.17
C PRO A 107 7.41 -19.96 -15.24
N LYS A 108 6.84 -19.80 -16.43
CA LYS A 108 5.46 -19.29 -16.61
C LYS A 108 4.40 -20.16 -15.95
N SER A 109 4.72 -21.44 -15.77
CA SER A 109 3.89 -22.38 -15.02
C SER A 109 3.95 -22.17 -13.50
N THR A 110 4.78 -21.32 -12.95
CA THR A 110 4.78 -21.02 -11.51
C THR A 110 3.62 -20.09 -11.19
N ILE A 111 2.83 -20.47 -10.19
CA ILE A 111 1.76 -19.63 -9.66
C ILE A 111 2.35 -18.72 -8.59
N THR A 112 2.17 -17.42 -8.75
CA THR A 112 2.64 -16.43 -7.79
C THR A 112 1.51 -15.99 -6.87
N ILE A 113 1.64 -16.28 -5.60
CA ILE A 113 0.73 -15.82 -4.54
C ILE A 113 1.29 -14.49 -4.03
N ILE A 114 0.46 -13.45 -3.98
CA ILE A 114 0.82 -12.13 -3.47
C ILE A 114 -0.06 -11.81 -2.27
N CYS A 115 0.55 -11.67 -1.11
CA CYS A 115 -0.14 -11.36 0.14
C CYS A 115 0.11 -9.91 0.52
N VAL A 116 -0.96 -9.19 0.79
CA VAL A 116 -0.94 -7.77 1.14
C VAL A 116 -1.75 -7.50 2.41
N PRO A 117 -1.44 -6.47 3.19
CA PRO A 117 -2.20 -6.19 4.42
C PRO A 117 -3.62 -5.71 4.17
N THR A 118 -3.88 -4.94 3.10
CA THR A 118 -5.14 -4.21 2.92
C THR A 118 -5.74 -4.37 1.52
N ILE A 119 -7.06 -4.14 1.42
CA ILE A 119 -7.80 -4.22 0.14
C ILE A 119 -7.34 -3.15 -0.88
N PRO A 120 -7.06 -1.89 -0.52
CA PRO A 120 -6.51 -0.91 -1.45
C PRO A 120 -5.21 -1.38 -2.12
N LEU A 121 -4.34 -2.06 -1.39
CA LEU A 121 -3.11 -2.64 -1.95
C LEU A 121 -3.40 -3.77 -2.97
N ILE A 122 -4.47 -4.54 -2.80
CA ILE A 122 -4.89 -5.51 -3.83
C ILE A 122 -5.14 -4.80 -5.16
N GLN A 123 -5.86 -3.67 -5.14
CA GLN A 123 -6.19 -2.91 -6.36
C GLN A 123 -4.93 -2.31 -6.99
N GLN A 124 -4.00 -1.83 -6.17
CA GLN A 124 -2.71 -1.32 -6.63
C GLN A 124 -1.90 -2.43 -7.31
N TRP A 125 -1.74 -3.58 -6.67
CA TRP A 125 -1.04 -4.72 -7.24
C TRP A 125 -1.70 -5.24 -8.52
N GLU A 126 -3.04 -5.31 -8.55
CA GLU A 126 -3.79 -5.69 -9.76
C GLU A 126 -3.50 -4.74 -10.92
N SER A 127 -3.45 -3.43 -10.65
CA SER A 127 -3.12 -2.41 -11.65
C SER A 127 -1.67 -2.54 -12.15
N GLU A 128 -0.72 -2.72 -11.24
CA GLU A 128 0.69 -2.84 -11.60
C GLU A 128 0.97 -4.14 -12.39
N ILE A 129 0.37 -5.26 -12.00
CA ILE A 129 0.49 -6.51 -12.77
C ILE A 129 -0.09 -6.36 -14.18
N LYS A 130 -1.25 -5.72 -14.33
CA LYS A 130 -1.85 -5.49 -15.67
C LYS A 130 -0.97 -4.64 -16.57
N LYS A 131 -0.26 -3.66 -16.02
CA LYS A 131 0.71 -2.84 -16.76
C LYS A 131 1.97 -3.66 -17.11
N PHE A 132 2.43 -4.47 -16.17
CA PHE A 132 3.65 -5.26 -16.30
C PHE A 132 3.49 -6.47 -17.22
N ASP A 133 2.46 -7.28 -17.01
CA ASP A 133 2.13 -8.47 -17.79
C ASP A 133 0.63 -8.49 -18.15
N PRO A 134 0.24 -7.79 -19.23
CA PRO A 134 -1.16 -7.68 -19.66
C PRO A 134 -1.84 -9.02 -19.97
N HIS A 135 -1.05 -10.06 -20.25
CA HIS A 135 -1.55 -11.40 -20.65
C HIS A 135 -1.66 -12.35 -19.46
N SER A 136 -1.21 -11.96 -18.29
CA SER A 136 -1.30 -12.80 -17.09
C SER A 136 -2.73 -12.99 -16.61
N ALA A 137 -2.98 -14.14 -15.98
CA ALA A 137 -4.23 -14.38 -15.27
C ALA A 137 -4.11 -13.83 -13.85
N ILE A 138 -5.02 -12.94 -13.47
CA ILE A 138 -5.06 -12.36 -12.12
C ILE A 138 -6.31 -12.85 -11.41
N ILE A 139 -6.14 -13.50 -10.26
CA ILE A 139 -7.22 -13.98 -9.41
C ILE A 139 -7.11 -13.27 -8.06
N VAL A 140 -8.13 -12.49 -7.74
CA VAL A 140 -8.23 -11.86 -6.42
C VAL A 140 -9.01 -12.79 -5.50
N ALA A 141 -8.33 -13.35 -4.48
CA ALA A 141 -8.93 -14.22 -3.50
C ALA A 141 -9.35 -13.45 -2.25
N GLY A 142 -10.61 -13.61 -1.84
CA GLY A 142 -11.15 -12.95 -0.64
C GLY A 142 -12.67 -12.99 -0.59
N THR A 143 -13.23 -12.42 0.48
CA THR A 143 -14.67 -12.41 0.72
C THR A 143 -15.47 -11.54 -0.25
N GLU A 144 -14.84 -10.51 -0.81
CA GLU A 144 -15.50 -9.60 -1.76
C GLU A 144 -15.72 -10.23 -3.16
N LYS A 145 -14.89 -11.21 -3.52
CA LYS A 145 -15.02 -11.99 -4.76
C LYS A 145 -15.23 -13.46 -4.42
N SER A 146 -16.47 -13.84 -4.17
CA SER A 146 -16.85 -15.19 -3.72
C SER A 146 -16.50 -16.32 -4.67
N ASN A 147 -16.36 -16.05 -5.98
CA ASN A 147 -16.09 -17.05 -7.03
C ASN A 147 -14.59 -17.33 -7.28
N TRP A 148 -13.67 -16.80 -6.47
CA TRP A 148 -12.23 -16.97 -6.71
C TRP A 148 -11.79 -18.46 -6.70
N LYS A 149 -12.46 -19.32 -5.89
CA LYS A 149 -12.19 -20.78 -5.87
C LYS A 149 -12.52 -21.43 -7.21
N GLU A 150 -13.60 -21.01 -7.85
CA GLU A 150 -14.02 -21.49 -9.17
C GLU A 150 -13.04 -21.05 -10.26
N LEU A 151 -12.51 -19.84 -10.16
CA LEU A 151 -11.50 -19.32 -11.10
C LEU A 151 -10.13 -19.96 -10.90
N LEU A 152 -9.76 -20.26 -9.65
CA LEU A 152 -8.47 -20.86 -9.32
C LEU A 152 -8.43 -22.37 -9.63
N GLY A 153 -9.52 -23.08 -9.40
CA GLY A 153 -9.60 -24.53 -9.60
C GLY A 153 -9.06 -25.02 -10.95
N PRO A 154 -9.52 -24.50 -12.10
CA PRO A 154 -9.01 -24.86 -13.43
C PRO A 154 -7.51 -24.55 -13.60
N LYS A 155 -6.98 -23.51 -12.93
CA LYS A 155 -5.56 -23.18 -12.98
C LYS A 155 -4.70 -24.17 -12.19
N LEU A 156 -5.25 -24.78 -11.13
CA LEU A 156 -4.55 -25.78 -10.31
C LEU A 156 -4.68 -27.21 -10.85
N ALA A 157 -5.68 -27.49 -11.67
CA ALA A 157 -5.93 -28.83 -12.21
C ALA A 157 -4.72 -29.47 -12.89
N PRO A 158 -3.93 -28.78 -13.75
CA PRO A 158 -2.76 -29.36 -14.40
C PRO A 158 -1.72 -29.89 -13.41
N TYR A 159 -1.53 -29.20 -12.28
CA TYR A 159 -0.55 -29.59 -11.26
C TYR A 159 -1.01 -30.82 -10.46
N ARG A 160 -2.30 -30.89 -10.12
CA ARG A 160 -2.91 -32.02 -9.41
C ARG A 160 -2.96 -33.27 -10.25
N LEU A 161 -3.11 -33.11 -11.55
CA LEU A 161 -3.17 -34.22 -12.49
C LEU A 161 -1.81 -34.63 -13.06
N ASN A 162 -0.71 -34.04 -12.56
CA ASN A 162 0.65 -34.25 -13.08
C ASN A 162 0.76 -34.09 -14.62
N SER A 163 0.00 -33.15 -15.19
CA SER A 163 -0.01 -32.85 -16.60
C SER A 163 1.28 -32.18 -17.06
N ASP A 164 1.59 -32.26 -18.36
CA ASP A 164 2.71 -31.47 -18.91
C ASP A 164 2.40 -29.98 -18.82
N LEU A 165 3.19 -29.24 -18.06
CA LEU A 165 3.01 -27.80 -17.80
C LEU A 165 3.59 -26.89 -18.89
N LYS A 166 4.27 -27.47 -19.92
CA LYS A 166 4.88 -26.69 -21.01
C LYS A 166 3.90 -25.88 -21.84
N HIS A 167 2.65 -26.28 -21.85
CA HIS A 167 1.58 -25.58 -22.58
C HIS A 167 1.10 -24.29 -21.88
N ILE A 168 1.52 -24.05 -20.62
CA ILE A 168 1.13 -22.84 -19.88
C ILE A 168 1.96 -21.66 -20.40
N GLN A 169 1.30 -20.80 -21.17
CA GLN A 169 1.93 -19.64 -21.82
C GLN A 169 1.84 -18.37 -20.99
N ASN A 170 0.81 -18.25 -20.13
CA ASN A 170 0.54 -17.06 -19.36
C ASN A 170 0.75 -17.32 -17.85
N ARG A 171 1.37 -16.36 -17.16
CA ARG A 171 1.53 -16.42 -15.71
C ARG A 171 0.20 -16.32 -14.99
N THR A 172 0.13 -16.89 -13.81
CA THR A 172 -1.03 -16.76 -12.91
C THR A 172 -0.59 -16.11 -11.61
N TYR A 173 -1.22 -14.99 -11.29
CA TYR A 173 -1.07 -14.29 -10.02
C TYR A 173 -2.33 -14.44 -9.18
N VAL A 174 -2.15 -14.80 -7.92
CA VAL A 174 -3.24 -14.91 -6.93
C VAL A 174 -2.98 -13.85 -5.87
N ILE A 175 -3.79 -12.80 -5.84
CA ILE A 175 -3.63 -11.69 -4.89
C ILE A 175 -4.64 -11.86 -3.77
N CYS A 176 -4.22 -11.73 -2.53
CA CYS A 176 -5.10 -11.86 -1.37
C CYS A 176 -4.63 -10.97 -0.20
N THR A 177 -5.54 -10.71 0.74
CA THR A 177 -5.14 -10.10 2.02
C THR A 177 -4.47 -11.12 2.93
N ASN A 178 -3.70 -10.65 3.92
CA ASN A 178 -3.10 -11.49 4.95
C ASN A 178 -4.14 -12.34 5.69
N ASN A 179 -5.34 -11.81 5.95
CA ASN A 179 -6.46 -12.56 6.51
C ASN A 179 -6.87 -13.75 5.64
N THR A 180 -7.00 -13.54 4.34
CA THR A 180 -7.35 -14.61 3.39
C THR A 180 -6.21 -15.62 3.27
N ALA A 181 -4.97 -15.15 3.14
CA ALA A 181 -3.79 -15.99 3.01
C ALA A 181 -3.58 -16.92 4.22
N SER A 182 -4.00 -16.48 5.41
CA SER A 182 -3.88 -17.25 6.66
C SER A 182 -5.10 -18.10 6.96
N ASN A 183 -6.15 -18.05 6.13
CA ASN A 183 -7.31 -18.91 6.29
C ASN A 183 -6.95 -20.37 5.97
N THR A 184 -7.41 -21.30 6.81
CA THR A 184 -7.11 -22.73 6.67
C THR A 184 -7.56 -23.29 5.31
N ASP A 185 -8.72 -22.86 4.79
CA ASP A 185 -9.20 -23.29 3.48
C ASP A 185 -8.26 -22.82 2.36
N PHE A 186 -7.77 -21.57 2.44
CA PHE A 186 -6.83 -21.03 1.47
C PHE A 186 -5.50 -21.79 1.50
N VAL A 187 -4.94 -22.01 2.70
CA VAL A 187 -3.70 -22.77 2.87
C VAL A 187 -3.82 -24.20 2.36
N ASN A 188 -4.93 -24.87 2.66
CA ASN A 188 -5.15 -26.25 2.24
C ASN A 188 -5.20 -26.45 0.71
N ILE A 189 -5.60 -25.42 -0.05
CA ILE A 189 -5.65 -25.49 -1.52
C ILE A 189 -4.27 -25.77 -2.13
N TRP A 190 -3.20 -25.32 -1.46
CA TRP A 190 -1.82 -25.40 -1.96
C TRP A 190 -1.10 -26.70 -1.57
N LYS A 191 -1.65 -27.51 -0.66
CA LYS A 191 -1.00 -28.74 -0.18
C LYS A 191 -0.67 -29.76 -1.27
N ASP A 192 -1.53 -29.81 -2.30
CA ASP A 192 -1.39 -30.77 -3.41
C ASP A 192 -0.62 -30.18 -4.60
N ILE A 193 -0.08 -28.97 -4.45
CA ILE A 193 0.68 -28.31 -5.52
C ILE A 193 2.18 -28.42 -5.19
N PRO A 194 3.00 -28.96 -6.11
CA PRO A 194 4.44 -29.04 -5.87
C PRO A 194 5.05 -27.67 -5.58
N SER A 195 5.89 -27.60 -4.54
CA SER A 195 6.47 -26.33 -4.05
C SER A 195 7.28 -25.57 -5.12
N ASN A 196 7.89 -26.28 -6.06
CA ASN A 196 8.61 -25.68 -7.18
C ASN A 196 7.72 -24.93 -8.18
N ASN A 197 6.41 -25.15 -8.12
CA ASN A 197 5.40 -24.45 -8.93
C ASN A 197 4.68 -23.33 -8.16
N VAL A 198 5.09 -23.06 -6.94
CA VAL A 198 4.54 -22.00 -6.10
C VAL A 198 5.64 -20.99 -5.75
N GLN A 199 5.32 -19.71 -5.96
CA GLN A 199 6.08 -18.57 -5.46
C GLN A 199 5.19 -17.77 -4.53
N LEU A 200 5.73 -17.37 -3.37
CA LEU A 200 5.02 -16.51 -2.43
C LEU A 200 5.74 -15.18 -2.29
N ILE A 201 5.02 -14.09 -2.54
CA ILE A 201 5.45 -12.71 -2.32
C ILE A 201 4.59 -12.14 -1.20
N ALA A 202 5.23 -11.64 -0.15
CA ALA A 202 4.55 -10.96 0.95
C ALA A 202 4.94 -9.49 0.97
N ASP A 203 3.96 -8.62 0.73
CA ASP A 203 4.15 -7.18 0.87
C ASP A 203 3.88 -6.77 2.32
N GLU A 204 4.65 -5.80 2.82
CA GLU A 204 4.67 -5.37 4.22
C GLU A 204 4.70 -6.57 5.19
N VAL A 205 5.71 -7.41 4.99
CA VAL A 205 5.85 -8.75 5.64
C VAL A 205 5.77 -8.71 7.17
N HIS A 206 6.11 -7.58 7.78
CA HIS A 206 6.04 -7.42 9.23
C HIS A 206 4.62 -7.67 9.80
N HIS A 207 3.56 -7.51 9.00
CA HIS A 207 2.21 -7.86 9.44
C HIS A 207 2.02 -9.35 9.69
N LEU A 208 2.71 -10.20 8.94
CA LEU A 208 2.57 -11.66 9.03
C LEU A 208 3.12 -12.26 10.34
N GLY A 209 3.92 -11.50 11.09
CA GLY A 209 4.38 -11.93 12.42
C GLY A 209 3.28 -12.01 13.48
N ALA A 210 2.13 -11.37 13.27
CA ALA A 210 1.01 -11.45 14.22
C ALA A 210 0.43 -12.88 14.25
N ASP A 211 0.03 -13.35 15.44
CA ASP A 211 -0.40 -14.75 15.68
C ASP A 211 -1.52 -15.20 14.74
N ASN A 212 -2.47 -14.32 14.43
CA ASN A 212 -3.59 -14.61 13.54
C ASN A 212 -3.20 -14.78 12.06
N PHE A 213 -1.99 -14.40 11.65
CA PHE A 213 -1.53 -14.52 10.28
C PHE A 213 -0.52 -15.63 10.03
N GLN A 214 -0.05 -16.30 11.07
CA GLN A 214 1.05 -17.27 10.97
C GLN A 214 0.71 -18.54 10.19
N ASN A 215 -0.58 -18.85 9.97
CA ASN A 215 -0.98 -20.03 9.19
C ASN A 215 -0.50 -19.99 7.73
N ILE A 216 -0.22 -18.82 7.19
CA ILE A 216 0.35 -18.65 5.84
C ILE A 216 1.70 -19.37 5.69
N PHE A 217 2.49 -19.50 6.77
CA PHE A 217 3.79 -20.16 6.76
C PHE A 217 3.70 -21.67 6.53
N ASN A 218 2.49 -22.24 6.49
CA ASN A 218 2.24 -23.63 6.10
C ASN A 218 2.07 -23.80 4.57
N ILE A 219 2.13 -22.74 3.78
CA ILE A 219 2.16 -22.86 2.32
C ILE A 219 3.57 -23.25 1.89
N ASP A 220 3.73 -24.44 1.34
CA ASP A 220 5.03 -24.87 0.83
C ASP A 220 5.32 -24.18 -0.52
N SER A 221 6.46 -23.49 -0.57
CA SER A 221 6.88 -22.71 -1.73
C SER A 221 8.39 -22.71 -1.84
N SER A 222 8.91 -23.02 -3.01
CA SER A 222 10.36 -23.01 -3.27
C SER A 222 10.91 -21.61 -3.55
N ARG A 223 10.04 -20.60 -3.69
CA ARG A 223 10.42 -19.21 -3.97
C ARG A 223 9.66 -18.29 -3.03
N ARG A 224 10.36 -17.66 -2.12
CA ARG A 224 9.78 -16.83 -1.05
C ARG A 224 10.44 -15.47 -1.05
N LEU A 225 9.65 -14.45 -1.32
CA LEU A 225 10.11 -13.06 -1.36
C LEU A 225 9.26 -12.22 -0.42
N ALA A 226 9.90 -11.60 0.53
CA ALA A 226 9.25 -10.66 1.43
C ALA A 226 9.71 -9.23 1.16
N LEU A 227 8.79 -8.30 1.22
CA LEU A 227 9.00 -6.87 0.99
C LEU A 227 8.60 -6.10 2.23
N SER A 228 9.41 -5.17 2.67
CA SER A 228 9.06 -4.18 3.69
C SER A 228 10.09 -3.06 3.70
N ALA A 229 9.72 -1.87 4.11
CA ALA A 229 10.69 -0.84 4.45
C ALA A 229 11.33 -1.10 5.82
N THR A 230 10.58 -1.75 6.71
CA THR A 230 10.98 -2.07 8.10
C THR A 230 10.52 -3.50 8.41
N PRO A 231 11.30 -4.52 8.08
CA PRO A 231 10.86 -5.92 8.18
C PRO A 231 10.64 -6.39 9.62
N GLU A 232 11.31 -5.79 10.59
CA GLU A 232 11.22 -6.17 11.98
C GLU A 232 10.05 -5.49 12.69
N ARG A 233 9.35 -6.26 13.52
CA ARG A 233 8.31 -5.79 14.43
C ARG A 233 8.94 -5.38 15.75
N GLN A 234 8.63 -4.20 16.23
CA GLN A 234 9.10 -3.76 17.55
C GLN A 234 8.41 -4.58 18.64
N TRP A 235 9.19 -5.04 19.61
CA TRP A 235 8.71 -5.76 20.81
C TRP A 235 8.01 -7.11 20.51
N ASP A 236 8.27 -7.72 19.35
CA ASP A 236 7.69 -8.99 18.94
C ASP A 236 8.76 -9.94 18.37
N ASP A 237 9.65 -10.40 19.26
CA ASP A 237 10.75 -11.29 18.90
C ASP A 237 10.24 -12.62 18.30
N GLN A 238 9.10 -13.15 18.81
CA GLN A 238 8.52 -14.40 18.30
C GLN A 238 7.94 -14.25 16.88
N GLY A 239 7.22 -13.16 16.62
CA GLY A 239 6.69 -12.87 15.30
C GLY A 239 7.82 -12.67 14.28
N ASN A 240 8.89 -11.95 14.66
CA ASN A 240 10.08 -11.76 13.85
C ASN A 240 10.77 -13.10 13.54
N GLN A 241 10.95 -13.95 14.53
CA GLN A 241 11.55 -15.26 14.35
C GLN A 241 10.80 -16.08 13.30
N LYS A 242 9.46 -16.15 13.35
CA LYS A 242 8.65 -16.91 12.39
C LYS A 242 8.75 -16.36 10.98
N ILE A 243 8.80 -15.03 10.82
CA ILE A 243 9.03 -14.41 9.52
C ILE A 243 10.40 -14.83 8.95
N PHE A 244 11.46 -14.74 9.77
CA PHE A 244 12.82 -15.09 9.33
C PHE A 244 12.99 -16.60 9.10
N GLU A 245 12.34 -17.46 9.86
CA GLU A 245 12.34 -18.91 9.61
C GLU A 245 11.72 -19.27 8.28
N TYR A 246 10.65 -18.58 7.86
CA TYR A 246 9.96 -18.88 6.63
C TYR A 246 10.59 -18.19 5.41
N PHE A 247 10.82 -16.88 5.44
CA PHE A 247 11.36 -16.14 4.30
C PHE A 247 12.89 -16.14 4.24
N GLY A 248 13.57 -16.38 5.34
CA GLY A 248 15.01 -16.18 5.48
C GLY A 248 15.34 -14.79 6.01
N LYS A 249 16.63 -14.47 6.03
CA LYS A 249 17.13 -13.16 6.50
C LYS A 249 16.85 -12.02 5.52
N THR A 250 17.06 -10.80 5.96
CA THR A 250 17.20 -9.65 5.07
C THR A 250 18.46 -9.82 4.21
N ILE A 251 18.26 -9.82 2.89
CA ILE A 251 19.30 -10.10 1.90
C ILE A 251 19.70 -8.86 1.10
N PHE A 252 18.87 -7.83 1.14
CA PHE A 252 19.12 -6.56 0.48
C PHE A 252 18.47 -5.43 1.28
N GLU A 253 19.21 -4.35 1.43
CA GLU A 253 18.72 -3.14 2.12
C GLU A 253 18.91 -1.94 1.19
N TYR A 254 17.88 -1.11 1.10
CA TYR A 254 17.88 0.15 0.36
C TYR A 254 17.03 1.15 1.12
N ASP A 255 17.69 1.92 1.95
CA ASP A 255 17.04 2.81 2.89
C ASP A 255 16.56 4.14 2.25
N LEU A 256 15.83 4.93 3.02
CA LEU A 256 15.30 6.22 2.59
C LEU A 256 16.42 7.19 2.18
N GLN A 257 17.54 7.21 2.93
CA GLN A 257 18.66 8.11 2.65
C GLN A 257 19.34 7.76 1.34
N GLN A 258 19.53 6.48 1.06
CA GLN A 258 20.07 5.99 -0.21
C GLN A 258 19.14 6.38 -1.38
N ALA A 259 17.82 6.19 -1.22
CA ALA A 259 16.86 6.51 -2.26
C ALA A 259 16.80 8.02 -2.56
N ILE A 260 16.98 8.87 -1.55
CA ILE A 260 17.10 10.33 -1.71
C ILE A 260 18.42 10.69 -2.39
N ASN A 261 19.54 10.12 -1.95
CA ASN A 261 20.86 10.38 -2.54
C ASN A 261 20.93 9.99 -4.02
N ASP A 262 20.27 8.89 -4.38
CA ASP A 262 20.15 8.42 -5.76
C ASP A 262 19.10 9.20 -6.58
N SER A 263 18.47 10.22 -5.99
CA SER A 263 17.43 11.06 -6.62
C SER A 263 16.18 10.30 -7.07
N TYR A 264 15.89 9.15 -6.45
CA TYR A 264 14.65 8.40 -6.69
C TYR A 264 13.51 8.83 -5.77
N LEU A 265 13.83 9.41 -4.61
CA LEU A 265 12.87 10.04 -3.72
C LEU A 265 13.17 11.52 -3.56
N ALA A 266 12.14 12.30 -3.32
CA ALA A 266 12.25 13.74 -3.14
C ALA A 266 13.02 14.08 -1.85
N HIS A 267 13.83 15.13 -1.92
CA HIS A 267 14.37 15.74 -0.70
C HIS A 267 13.23 16.36 0.10
N TYR A 268 13.28 16.22 1.40
CA TYR A 268 12.33 16.83 2.32
C TYR A 268 13.06 17.64 3.39
N THR A 269 12.37 18.63 3.93
CA THR A 269 12.84 19.41 5.07
C THR A 269 11.94 19.12 6.26
N TYR A 270 12.54 18.76 7.38
CA TYR A 270 11.82 18.51 8.62
C TYR A 270 11.78 19.78 9.48
N HIS A 271 10.58 20.21 9.85
CA HIS A 271 10.34 21.38 10.67
C HIS A 271 9.65 20.98 11.97
N PRO A 272 10.37 20.87 13.12
CA PRO A 272 9.73 20.56 14.39
C PRO A 272 8.87 21.73 14.86
N LEU A 273 7.60 21.45 15.18
CA LEU A 273 6.71 22.37 15.85
C LEU A 273 6.59 21.96 17.32
N PHE A 274 6.71 22.89 18.23
CA PHE A 274 6.68 22.63 19.67
C PHE A 274 5.29 22.95 20.20
N ALA A 275 4.72 22.00 20.94
CA ALA A 275 3.50 22.15 21.71
C ALA A 275 3.80 21.93 23.20
N GLU A 276 3.25 22.76 24.05
CA GLU A 276 3.47 22.72 25.48
C GLU A 276 2.35 21.95 26.19
N MET A 277 2.69 21.16 27.19
CA MET A 277 1.69 20.54 28.05
C MET A 277 1.09 21.60 28.99
N THR A 278 -0.21 21.51 29.22
CA THR A 278 -0.84 22.25 30.30
C THR A 278 -0.31 21.80 31.67
N GLN A 279 -0.54 22.55 32.70
CA GLN A 279 -0.08 22.20 34.06
C GLN A 279 -0.68 20.87 34.53
N ASP A 280 -1.96 20.62 34.21
CA ASP A 280 -2.66 19.37 34.58
C ASP A 280 -2.11 18.17 33.77
N GLU A 281 -1.91 18.32 32.46
CA GLU A 281 -1.30 17.29 31.60
C GLU A 281 0.12 16.94 32.06
N PHE A 282 0.90 17.97 32.46
CA PHE A 282 2.25 17.76 32.97
C PHE A 282 2.26 17.01 34.30
N GLN A 283 1.32 17.36 35.22
CA GLN A 283 1.19 16.67 36.49
C GLN A 283 0.85 15.19 36.28
N GLU A 284 -0.14 14.89 35.45
CA GLU A 284 -0.52 13.53 35.11
C GLU A 284 0.62 12.74 34.46
N TYR A 285 1.33 13.35 33.50
CA TYR A 285 2.51 12.77 32.88
C TYR A 285 3.61 12.44 33.90
N TYR A 286 3.83 13.32 34.89
CA TYR A 286 4.80 13.12 35.92
C TYR A 286 4.45 11.98 36.85
N GLU A 287 3.18 11.88 37.29
CA GLU A 287 2.68 10.79 38.13
C GLU A 287 2.84 9.43 37.42
N LEU A 288 2.41 9.33 36.17
CA LEU A 288 2.58 8.12 35.37
C LEU A 288 4.06 7.76 35.20
N THR A 289 4.93 8.73 35.00
CA THR A 289 6.38 8.49 34.89
C THR A 289 6.95 7.91 36.17
N LYS A 290 6.50 8.38 37.33
CA LYS A 290 6.90 7.84 38.65
C LYS A 290 6.42 6.38 38.82
N LEU A 291 5.17 6.09 38.47
CA LEU A 291 4.62 4.73 38.54
C LEU A 291 5.35 3.77 37.60
N ILE A 292 5.64 4.19 36.38
CA ILE A 292 6.43 3.42 35.42
C ILE A 292 7.83 3.13 35.96
N GLY A 293 8.47 4.12 36.59
CA GLY A 293 9.77 3.92 37.22
C GLY A 293 9.75 2.83 38.31
N GLN A 294 8.71 2.84 39.16
CA GLN A 294 8.52 1.82 40.20
C GLN A 294 8.29 0.42 39.60
N GLU A 295 7.42 0.31 38.60
CA GLU A 295 7.13 -0.98 37.93
C GLU A 295 8.34 -1.50 37.16
N THR A 296 9.11 -0.62 36.50
CA THR A 296 10.36 -1.00 35.82
C THR A 296 11.39 -1.54 36.81
N ALA A 297 11.52 -0.93 37.99
CA ALA A 297 12.43 -1.42 39.04
C ALA A 297 12.02 -2.80 39.52
N LYS A 298 10.72 -3.02 39.81
CA LYS A 298 10.17 -4.33 40.20
C LYS A 298 10.40 -5.39 39.12
N HIS A 299 10.18 -5.02 37.86
CA HIS A 299 10.36 -5.92 36.72
C HIS A 299 11.83 -6.35 36.58
N LYS A 300 12.78 -5.42 36.62
CA LYS A 300 14.22 -5.69 36.56
C LYS A 300 14.68 -6.57 37.75
N GLN A 301 14.10 -6.38 38.94
CA GLN A 301 14.41 -7.23 40.11
C GLN A 301 13.97 -8.69 39.88
N LYS A 302 12.76 -8.90 39.30
CA LYS A 302 12.28 -10.24 38.96
C LYS A 302 13.12 -10.89 37.86
N GLU A 303 13.51 -10.17 36.83
CA GLU A 303 14.42 -10.67 35.77
C GLU A 303 15.77 -11.11 36.37
N LYS A 304 16.34 -10.29 37.29
CA LYS A 304 17.59 -10.60 37.94
C LYS A 304 17.48 -11.87 38.85
N GLN A 305 16.32 -12.09 39.49
CA GLN A 305 16.06 -13.27 40.33
C GLN A 305 15.84 -14.52 39.50
N SER A 306 15.14 -14.41 38.35
CA SER A 306 14.82 -15.55 37.49
C SER A 306 15.93 -15.91 36.50
N GLY A 307 16.85 -14.99 36.22
CA GLY A 307 17.87 -15.14 35.19
C GLY A 307 17.35 -15.14 33.76
N ILE A 308 16.07 -14.84 33.55
CA ILE A 308 15.36 -14.88 32.27
C ILE A 308 14.76 -13.50 32.00
N LYS A 309 14.81 -13.03 30.75
CA LYS A 309 14.11 -11.83 30.31
C LYS A 309 12.60 -12.10 30.35
N LEU A 310 11.89 -11.32 31.14
CA LEU A 310 10.44 -11.47 31.32
C LEU A 310 9.65 -10.49 30.46
N PRO A 311 8.47 -10.86 29.97
CA PRO A 311 7.60 -9.90 29.28
C PRO A 311 7.07 -8.87 30.28
N LEU A 312 6.84 -7.63 29.79
CA LEU A 312 6.20 -6.58 30.60
C LEU A 312 4.79 -7.02 31.04
N THR A 313 4.46 -6.73 32.29
CA THR A 313 3.10 -7.01 32.81
C THR A 313 2.05 -6.17 32.04
N PRO A 314 0.79 -6.63 31.94
CA PRO A 314 -0.29 -5.85 31.34
C PRO A 314 -0.43 -4.46 31.97
N TYR A 315 -0.27 -4.37 33.30
CA TYR A 315 -0.30 -3.10 34.02
C TYR A 315 0.84 -2.16 33.60
N HIS A 316 2.06 -2.68 33.48
CA HIS A 316 3.21 -1.89 33.05
C HIS A 316 3.02 -1.36 31.62
N LYS A 317 2.52 -2.20 30.71
CA LYS A 317 2.19 -1.80 29.33
C LYS A 317 1.14 -0.68 29.31
N ARG A 318 0.08 -0.83 30.09
CA ARG A 318 -0.98 0.17 30.19
C ARG A 318 -0.46 1.53 30.66
N LEU A 319 0.39 1.58 31.69
CA LEU A 319 0.98 2.83 32.17
C LEU A 319 1.84 3.53 31.10
N LEU A 320 2.59 2.75 30.30
CA LEU A 320 3.38 3.28 29.19
C LEU A 320 2.49 3.86 28.09
N GLU A 321 1.38 3.20 27.77
CA GLU A 321 0.39 3.65 26.79
C GLU A 321 -0.31 4.94 27.25
N GLU A 322 -0.80 4.98 28.49
CA GLU A 322 -1.45 6.15 29.09
C GLU A 322 -0.51 7.37 29.08
N ARG A 323 0.75 7.21 29.50
CA ARG A 323 1.74 8.28 29.47
C ARG A 323 2.04 8.74 28.03
N ALA A 324 2.14 7.81 27.08
CA ALA A 324 2.37 8.15 25.68
C ALA A 324 1.18 8.94 25.10
N LEU A 325 -0.03 8.60 25.50
CA LEU A 325 -1.25 9.25 25.03
C LEU A 325 -1.32 10.73 25.45
N ILE A 326 -0.90 11.09 26.67
CA ILE A 326 -0.81 12.50 27.09
C ILE A 326 0.03 13.31 26.11
N LYS A 327 1.25 12.83 25.78
CA LYS A 327 2.12 13.52 24.81
C LYS A 327 1.52 13.60 23.41
N LYS A 328 0.78 12.57 23.01
CA LYS A 328 0.18 12.50 21.69
C LYS A 328 -1.02 13.43 21.54
N LYS A 329 -1.78 13.64 22.62
CA LYS A 329 -3.05 14.39 22.64
C LYS A 329 -2.98 15.71 23.41
N THR A 330 -1.77 16.21 23.73
CA THR A 330 -1.58 17.52 24.36
C THR A 330 -2.43 18.59 23.67
N THR A 331 -3.23 19.31 24.44
CA THR A 331 -4.24 20.29 23.97
C THR A 331 -3.63 21.38 23.11
N ASP A 332 -2.43 21.84 23.46
CA ASP A 332 -1.72 22.90 22.72
C ASP A 332 -1.38 22.52 21.28
N LYS A 333 -1.37 21.24 20.92
CA LYS A 333 -1.17 20.81 19.53
C LYS A 333 -2.24 21.34 18.60
N VAL A 334 -3.47 21.49 19.08
CA VAL A 334 -4.58 22.08 18.32
C VAL A 334 -4.31 23.55 18.05
N ASN A 335 -3.82 24.30 19.06
CA ASN A 335 -3.44 25.70 18.91
C ASN A 335 -2.26 25.89 17.93
N VAL A 336 -1.25 25.01 18.03
CA VAL A 336 -0.11 25.00 17.10
C VAL A 336 -0.57 24.71 15.68
N PHE A 337 -1.49 23.74 15.50
CA PHE A 337 -2.08 23.41 14.19
C PHE A 337 -2.89 24.59 13.62
N GLU A 338 -3.67 25.30 14.45
CA GLU A 338 -4.41 26.49 14.05
C GLU A 338 -3.48 27.60 13.54
N LYS A 339 -2.46 27.92 14.31
CA LYS A 339 -1.44 28.93 13.92
C LYS A 339 -0.79 28.54 12.60
N TRP A 340 -0.47 27.26 12.45
CA TRP A 340 0.12 26.75 11.22
C TRP A 340 -0.87 26.85 10.03
N CYS A 341 -2.15 26.45 10.19
CA CYS A 341 -3.19 26.58 9.17
C CYS A 341 -3.34 28.02 8.66
N ASN A 342 -3.25 29.00 9.55
CA ASN A 342 -3.35 30.42 9.21
C ASN A 342 -2.11 30.94 8.46
N SER A 343 -0.96 30.29 8.60
CA SER A 343 0.30 30.73 8.00
C SER A 343 0.60 30.08 6.65
N ILE A 344 -0.11 29.00 6.28
CA ILE A 344 0.22 28.20 5.11
C ILE A 344 -0.72 28.49 3.94
N SER A 345 -0.12 28.61 2.74
CA SER A 345 -0.83 28.76 1.46
C SER A 345 -0.73 27.52 0.57
N GLN A 346 -0.06 26.46 1.04
CA GLN A 346 0.14 25.21 0.29
C GLN A 346 -1.15 24.40 0.22
N ASN A 347 -1.27 23.60 -0.84
CA ASN A 347 -2.34 22.63 -1.04
C ASN A 347 -1.76 21.21 -1.02
N GLN A 348 -2.62 20.20 -0.92
CA GLN A 348 -2.24 18.77 -0.91
C GLN A 348 -1.37 18.42 0.28
N ILE A 349 -1.89 18.69 1.47
CA ILE A 349 -1.24 18.44 2.74
C ILE A 349 -1.85 17.21 3.40
N LEU A 350 -1.00 16.26 3.78
CA LEU A 350 -1.40 15.08 4.54
C LEU A 350 -1.24 15.37 6.04
N VAL A 351 -2.26 15.04 6.83
CA VAL A 351 -2.25 15.29 8.29
C VAL A 351 -2.48 13.97 9.03
N PHE A 352 -1.49 13.52 9.78
CA PHE A 352 -1.59 12.32 10.60
C PHE A 352 -2.08 12.64 12.01
N CYS A 353 -3.17 11.98 12.41
CA CYS A 353 -3.81 12.08 13.72
C CYS A 353 -3.68 10.77 14.49
N GLU A 354 -3.71 10.84 15.83
CA GLU A 354 -3.68 9.66 16.70
C GLU A 354 -4.98 8.87 16.63
N ASP A 355 -6.11 9.57 16.77
CA ASP A 355 -7.45 8.97 16.83
C ASP A 355 -8.54 9.90 16.30
N THR A 356 -9.77 9.44 16.41
CA THR A 356 -10.94 10.18 15.91
C THR A 356 -11.18 11.47 16.69
N GLU A 357 -10.95 11.50 17.99
CA GLU A 357 -11.13 12.67 18.84
C GLU A 357 -10.17 13.79 18.43
N GLN A 358 -8.87 13.50 18.32
CA GLN A 358 -7.88 14.46 17.84
C GLN A 358 -8.22 14.94 16.41
N MET A 359 -8.68 14.04 15.54
CA MET A 359 -9.11 14.43 14.19
C MET A 359 -10.29 15.40 14.23
N GLU A 360 -11.28 15.21 15.10
CA GLU A 360 -12.42 16.11 15.25
C GLU A 360 -12.03 17.50 15.77
N ASP A 361 -11.06 17.57 16.69
CA ASP A 361 -10.48 18.83 17.15
C ASP A 361 -9.85 19.61 16.00
N LEU A 362 -9.02 18.93 15.19
CA LEU A 362 -8.41 19.56 14.01
C LEU A 362 -9.44 19.98 12.95
N ILE A 363 -10.49 19.18 12.75
CA ILE A 363 -11.60 19.52 11.85
C ILE A 363 -12.30 20.79 12.30
N SER A 364 -12.46 20.99 13.61
CA SER A 364 -13.06 22.21 14.16
C SER A 364 -12.24 23.45 13.77
N VAL A 365 -10.91 23.36 13.82
CA VAL A 365 -9.99 24.41 13.34
C VAL A 365 -10.13 24.63 11.82
N LEU A 366 -10.19 23.55 11.03
CA LEU A 366 -10.30 23.65 9.57
C LEU A 366 -11.62 24.31 9.14
N ASN A 367 -12.72 24.02 9.84
CA ASN A 367 -14.01 24.66 9.60
C ASN A 367 -13.99 26.16 9.91
N GLN A 368 -13.27 26.58 10.95
CA GLN A 368 -13.09 27.99 11.31
C GLN A 368 -12.22 28.74 10.30
N THR A 369 -11.17 28.09 9.80
CA THR A 369 -10.23 28.66 8.82
C THR A 369 -10.72 28.56 7.37
N GLY A 370 -11.87 27.90 7.11
CA GLY A 370 -12.45 27.73 5.78
C GLY A 370 -11.68 26.80 4.84
N LYS A 371 -10.76 26.02 5.36
CA LYS A 371 -9.92 25.08 4.59
C LYS A 371 -10.74 23.86 4.14
N LYS A 372 -10.56 23.42 2.89
CA LYS A 372 -11.23 22.22 2.36
C LYS A 372 -10.46 20.97 2.74
N TYR A 373 -11.14 20.00 3.31
CA TYR A 373 -10.52 18.76 3.77
C TYR A 373 -11.35 17.52 3.44
N ALA A 374 -10.73 16.35 3.52
CA ALA A 374 -11.40 15.06 3.62
C ALA A 374 -10.75 14.21 4.72
N MET A 375 -11.47 13.18 5.13
CA MET A 375 -11.01 12.23 6.15
C MET A 375 -10.62 10.90 5.49
N TYR A 376 -9.69 10.21 6.14
CA TYR A 376 -9.30 8.83 5.81
C TYR A 376 -9.09 8.05 7.11
N LYS A 377 -10.03 7.17 7.45
CA LYS A 377 -9.99 6.37 8.68
C LYS A 377 -10.45 4.94 8.44
N SER A 378 -10.04 4.00 9.30
CA SER A 378 -10.33 2.57 9.15
C SER A 378 -11.81 2.23 9.10
N SER A 379 -12.66 2.97 9.82
CA SER A 379 -14.11 2.78 9.88
C SER A 379 -14.86 3.18 8.59
N MET A 380 -14.19 3.83 7.62
CA MET A 380 -14.80 4.21 6.35
C MET A 380 -14.88 2.99 5.41
N SER A 381 -15.96 2.95 4.60
CA SER A 381 -16.07 1.96 3.52
C SER A 381 -14.97 2.13 2.47
N GLY A 382 -14.66 1.07 1.73
CA GLY A 382 -13.68 1.12 0.64
C GLY A 382 -14.01 2.23 -0.38
N THR A 383 -15.28 2.41 -0.72
CA THR A 383 -15.74 3.46 -1.66
C THR A 383 -15.45 4.86 -1.13
N GLN A 384 -15.74 5.12 0.16
CA GLN A 384 -15.46 6.40 0.79
C GLN A 384 -13.98 6.71 0.84
N LYS A 385 -13.14 5.72 1.16
CA LYS A 385 -11.67 5.85 1.15
C LYS A 385 -11.14 6.24 -0.22
N ILE A 386 -11.58 5.54 -1.27
CA ILE A 386 -11.22 5.83 -2.66
C ILE A 386 -11.67 7.23 -3.06
N GLN A 387 -12.87 7.64 -2.65
CA GLN A 387 -13.40 8.98 -2.97
C GLN A 387 -12.57 10.08 -2.31
N SER A 388 -12.22 9.95 -1.03
CA SER A 388 -11.36 10.92 -0.32
C SER A 388 -9.99 11.07 -0.98
N LEU A 389 -9.37 9.95 -1.36
CA LEU A 389 -8.10 9.96 -2.09
C LEU A 389 -8.22 10.62 -3.47
N ASN A 390 -9.31 10.37 -4.19
CA ASN A 390 -9.55 10.98 -5.49
C ASN A 390 -9.75 12.48 -5.39
N PHE A 391 -10.44 12.99 -4.37
CA PHE A 391 -10.57 14.42 -4.13
C PHE A 391 -9.22 15.06 -3.83
N PHE A 392 -8.38 14.38 -3.06
CA PHE A 392 -7.03 14.83 -2.76
C PHE A 392 -6.14 14.84 -4.02
N LYS A 393 -6.09 13.75 -4.77
CA LYS A 393 -5.34 13.63 -6.02
C LYS A 393 -5.73 14.68 -7.07
N LYS A 394 -7.00 15.07 -7.13
CA LYS A 394 -7.52 16.09 -8.05
C LYS A 394 -7.41 17.50 -7.50
N SER A 395 -6.73 17.73 -6.39
CA SER A 395 -6.61 19.05 -5.73
C SER A 395 -7.96 19.72 -5.45
N GLN A 396 -9.01 18.93 -5.23
CA GLN A 396 -10.35 19.44 -4.88
C GLN A 396 -10.47 19.76 -3.39
N ILE A 397 -9.55 19.24 -2.59
CA ILE A 397 -9.36 19.52 -1.17
C ILE A 397 -7.91 19.91 -0.92
N GLU A 398 -7.68 20.67 0.15
CA GLU A 398 -6.35 21.14 0.55
C GLU A 398 -5.66 20.16 1.50
N LEU A 399 -6.44 19.55 2.41
CA LEU A 399 -5.93 18.66 3.44
C LEU A 399 -6.62 17.29 3.41
N LEU A 400 -5.84 16.25 3.66
CA LEU A 400 -6.33 14.90 3.90
C LEU A 400 -5.92 14.49 5.32
N LEU A 401 -6.91 14.37 6.24
CA LEU A 401 -6.67 13.93 7.60
C LEU A 401 -6.75 12.40 7.67
N ALA A 402 -5.74 11.78 8.24
CA ALA A 402 -5.64 10.32 8.33
C ALA A 402 -5.34 9.86 9.77
N ILE A 403 -5.97 8.76 10.17
CA ILE A 403 -5.70 8.08 11.43
C ILE A 403 -4.99 6.78 11.10
N ARG A 404 -3.68 6.67 11.36
CA ARG A 404 -2.86 5.44 11.29
C ARG A 404 -3.07 4.51 10.08
N CYS A 405 -3.95 4.89 9.13
CA CYS A 405 -4.37 4.01 8.04
C CYS A 405 -3.54 4.17 6.77
N LEU A 406 -2.70 5.21 6.70
CA LEU A 406 -1.84 5.48 5.55
C LEU A 406 -0.42 4.92 5.74
N ASP A 407 -0.13 4.34 6.91
CA ASP A 407 1.17 3.72 7.23
C ASP A 407 1.46 2.47 6.39
N GLU A 408 0.49 1.99 5.61
CA GLU A 408 0.52 0.70 4.94
C GLU A 408 0.72 0.81 3.41
N GLY A 409 1.71 1.59 2.97
CA GLY A 409 2.15 1.55 1.57
C GLY A 409 1.15 2.11 0.55
N LEU A 410 0.23 2.98 1.00
CA LEU A 410 -0.71 3.62 0.09
C LEU A 410 -0.01 4.72 -0.70
N ASP A 411 0.00 4.59 -2.02
CA ASP A 411 0.54 5.63 -2.90
C ASP A 411 -0.38 6.86 -2.90
N VAL A 412 0.09 7.94 -2.25
CA VAL A 412 -0.57 9.26 -2.26
C VAL A 412 0.29 10.20 -3.10
N PRO A 413 0.14 10.19 -4.42
CA PRO A 413 0.91 11.07 -5.29
C PRO A 413 0.55 12.53 -5.05
N ASP A 414 1.50 13.42 -5.34
CA ASP A 414 1.36 14.87 -5.30
C ASP A 414 1.19 15.50 -3.90
N CYS A 415 1.57 14.79 -2.83
CA CYS A 415 1.61 15.36 -1.49
C CYS A 415 2.78 16.37 -1.39
N SER A 416 2.48 17.64 -1.16
CA SER A 416 3.51 18.70 -1.04
C SER A 416 4.09 18.81 0.36
N SER A 417 3.31 18.45 1.36
CA SER A 417 3.67 18.56 2.78
C SER A 417 2.94 17.54 3.62
N CYS A 418 3.59 17.11 4.70
CA CYS A 418 3.01 16.20 5.67
C CYS A 418 3.11 16.81 7.06
N ILE A 419 2.03 16.76 7.85
CA ILE A 419 2.02 17.13 9.26
C ILE A 419 1.77 15.90 10.09
N ILE A 420 2.67 15.64 11.00
CA ILE A 420 2.53 14.58 11.98
C ILE A 420 2.14 15.22 13.30
N VAL A 421 0.83 15.29 13.57
CA VAL A 421 0.31 15.85 14.83
C VAL A 421 0.57 14.88 15.98
N SER A 422 0.46 13.59 15.68
CA SER A 422 0.79 12.53 16.63
C SER A 422 1.51 11.41 15.89
N SER A 423 2.66 11.04 16.43
CA SER A 423 3.46 9.93 15.90
C SER A 423 3.54 8.79 16.92
N SER A 424 3.65 7.57 16.43
CA SER A 424 4.12 6.45 17.21
C SER A 424 5.65 6.51 17.36
N THR A 425 6.22 5.63 18.17
CA THR A 425 7.69 5.44 18.22
C THR A 425 8.19 4.60 17.04
N SER A 426 7.30 4.30 16.09
CA SER A 426 7.63 3.48 14.93
C SER A 426 8.34 4.30 13.86
N ILE A 427 9.49 3.84 13.42
CA ILE A 427 10.22 4.41 12.27
C ILE A 427 9.36 4.38 11.00
N ARG A 428 8.34 3.51 10.93
CA ARG A 428 7.45 3.33 9.77
C ARG A 428 6.67 4.56 9.36
N GLU A 429 6.38 5.45 10.30
CA GLU A 429 5.67 6.71 10.00
C GLU A 429 6.55 7.72 9.23
N PHE A 430 7.86 7.48 9.17
CA PHE A 430 8.84 8.36 8.53
C PHE A 430 9.46 7.79 7.26
N VAL A 431 9.12 6.53 6.92
CA VAL A 431 9.66 5.80 5.78
C VAL A 431 8.56 5.50 4.75
#